data_7fc3fe64377094b9f7cce5d22722cc9b
#
_entry.id   7fc3fe64377094b9f7cce5d22722cc9b
#
_cell.length_a   1.000
_cell.length_b   1.000
_cell.length_c   1.000
_cell.angle_alpha   90.00
_cell.angle_beta   90.00
_cell.angle_gamma   90.00
#
_symmetry.space_group_name_H-M   'P 1'
#
loop_
_entity.id
_entity.type
_entity.pdbx_description
1 polymer ?
#
loop_
_entity_poly.entity_id
_entity_poly.type
_entity_poly.pdbx_seq_one_letter_code
_entity_poly.pdbx_strand_id
1 'polypeptide(L)'
;MSHETVYAIASGKGGVGKTTTTVNLGTALAEAGQRVAIVDVDLGMANLAGFVSLTPDSTTLHDVLAGAVSIDDATYRLADNIVAVPSGTSLDEYAETSPEGLHDVVEELRSQFDYVFLDVGAGISHETVLPLGLADAVILVSTPEPAAVHDTKKTIELTDRAGGEVAGLVLTRTRPDGDVSHDELADRLEVPLLGTIPEDPAARDSVYAGTPLVVFEPDGPAAVAYRRLAADLTGIEIDIPEPDHDGDGDAASTDAERPAAEPNADGGGDAVGDDDAVGDDDAVGDDDASGGGDVIGGGDADGGDDAGDTGEREAAHDDVSSAITEAESDPR
;
A
#
# COMPACT_ATOMS: atom_id res chain seq x y z
N MET A 1 24.15 -17.62 -11.54
CA MET A 1 23.79 -16.54 -12.48
C MET A 1 22.79 -15.71 -11.72
N SER A 2 23.14 -14.47 -11.36
CA SER A 2 22.17 -13.53 -10.81
C SER A 2 21.10 -13.30 -11.86
N HIS A 3 19.88 -13.67 -11.58
CA HIS A 3 18.74 -13.34 -12.40
C HIS A 3 18.30 -11.95 -11.98
N GLU A 4 18.59 -10.98 -12.82
CA GLU A 4 18.05 -9.63 -12.69
C GLU A 4 16.54 -9.74 -12.89
N THR A 5 15.75 -9.46 -11.85
CA THR A 5 14.30 -9.68 -11.89
C THR A 5 13.55 -8.39 -11.60
N VAL A 6 12.58 -8.06 -12.44
CA VAL A 6 11.68 -6.92 -12.28
C VAL A 6 10.31 -7.43 -11.81
N TYR A 7 9.88 -6.97 -10.64
CA TYR A 7 8.55 -7.25 -10.11
C TYR A 7 7.68 -5.99 -10.16
N ALA A 8 6.47 -6.10 -10.67
CA ALA A 8 5.45 -5.07 -10.49
C ALA A 8 4.57 -5.43 -9.29
N ILE A 9 4.38 -4.49 -8.38
CA ILE A 9 3.49 -4.65 -7.22
C ILE A 9 2.18 -3.93 -7.53
N ALA A 10 1.12 -4.67 -7.74
CA ALA A 10 -0.15 -4.14 -8.23
C ALA A 10 -1.34 -4.49 -7.33
N SER A 11 -2.39 -3.70 -7.39
CA SER A 11 -3.66 -3.99 -6.70
C SER A 11 -4.85 -3.37 -7.42
N GLY A 12 -6.02 -3.98 -7.27
CA GLY A 12 -7.27 -3.43 -7.77
C GLY A 12 -7.85 -2.30 -6.93
N LYS A 13 -7.36 -2.08 -5.70
CA LYS A 13 -7.90 -1.10 -4.76
C LYS A 13 -6.77 -0.31 -4.08
N GLY A 14 -6.98 0.99 -3.89
CA GLY A 14 -6.06 1.83 -3.12
C GLY A 14 -6.04 1.46 -1.63
N GLY A 15 -4.90 1.68 -0.98
CA GLY A 15 -4.75 1.51 0.46
C GLY A 15 -4.66 0.07 0.98
N VAL A 16 -4.48 -0.94 0.10
CA VAL A 16 -4.30 -2.34 0.51
C VAL A 16 -2.87 -2.69 0.93
N GLY A 17 -1.92 -1.75 0.86
CA GLY A 17 -0.55 -1.95 1.33
C GLY A 17 0.47 -2.25 0.23
N LYS A 18 0.24 -1.85 -1.03
CA LYS A 18 1.22 -2.02 -2.13
C LYS A 18 2.58 -1.43 -1.79
N THR A 19 2.65 -0.11 -1.57
CA THR A 19 3.89 0.60 -1.24
C THR A 19 4.57 0.03 -0.01
N THR A 20 3.78 -0.30 1.03
CA THR A 20 4.31 -0.99 2.23
C THR A 20 4.95 -2.32 1.85
N THR A 21 4.30 -3.12 1.00
CA THR A 21 4.83 -4.40 0.52
C THR A 21 6.10 -4.20 -0.30
N THR A 22 6.08 -3.25 -1.25
CA THR A 22 7.22 -2.91 -2.10
C THR A 22 8.45 -2.54 -1.28
N VAL A 23 8.29 -1.61 -0.34
CA VAL A 23 9.38 -1.11 0.51
C VAL A 23 9.94 -2.22 1.42
N ASN A 24 9.08 -3.04 2.02
CA ASN A 24 9.53 -4.08 2.96
C ASN A 24 10.16 -5.28 2.25
N LEU A 25 9.65 -5.71 1.10
CA LEU A 25 10.31 -6.73 0.27
C LEU A 25 11.69 -6.27 -0.20
N GLY A 26 11.75 -5.04 -0.75
CA GLY A 26 13.02 -4.47 -1.21
C GLY A 26 14.04 -4.34 -0.09
N THR A 27 13.62 -3.89 1.09
CA THR A 27 14.51 -3.73 2.25
C THR A 27 14.99 -5.09 2.77
N ALA A 28 14.13 -6.09 2.88
CA ALA A 28 14.52 -7.44 3.33
C ALA A 28 15.55 -8.08 2.40
N LEU A 29 15.39 -7.92 1.07
CA LEU A 29 16.38 -8.39 0.10
C LEU A 29 17.70 -7.62 0.16
N ALA A 30 17.64 -6.31 0.39
CA ALA A 30 18.84 -5.47 0.52
C ALA A 30 19.64 -5.83 1.79
N GLU A 31 18.97 -6.13 2.90
CA GLU A 31 19.62 -6.65 4.12
C GLU A 31 20.28 -8.02 3.89
N ALA A 32 19.72 -8.84 2.98
CA ALA A 32 20.34 -10.10 2.54
C ALA A 32 21.44 -9.90 1.48
N GLY A 33 21.85 -8.65 1.22
CA GLY A 33 23.00 -8.32 0.35
C GLY A 33 22.66 -8.21 -1.15
N GLN A 34 21.38 -8.21 -1.53
CA GLN A 34 20.95 -8.01 -2.92
C GLN A 34 20.89 -6.53 -3.26
N ARG A 35 21.27 -6.15 -4.49
CA ARG A 35 21.12 -4.79 -4.98
C ARG A 35 19.69 -4.57 -5.44
N VAL A 36 18.98 -3.63 -4.84
CA VAL A 36 17.55 -3.41 -5.03
C VAL A 36 17.25 -1.98 -5.46
N ALA A 37 16.42 -1.81 -6.48
CA ALA A 37 15.82 -0.53 -6.84
C ALA A 37 14.31 -0.60 -6.62
N ILE A 38 13.75 0.42 -5.96
CA ILE A 38 12.31 0.62 -5.80
C ILE A 38 11.93 1.84 -6.63
N VAL A 39 10.96 1.69 -7.52
CA VAL A 39 10.50 2.75 -8.42
C VAL A 39 9.02 3.01 -8.17
N ASP A 40 8.69 4.24 -7.81
CA ASP A 40 7.28 4.67 -7.74
C ASP A 40 6.79 4.98 -9.15
N VAL A 41 5.95 4.12 -9.68
CA VAL A 41 5.33 4.30 -11.00
C VAL A 41 3.85 4.70 -10.91
N ASP A 42 3.38 5.11 -9.71
CA ASP A 42 2.11 5.79 -9.53
C ASP A 42 2.28 7.27 -9.88
N LEU A 43 2.32 7.56 -11.18
CA LEU A 43 2.61 8.91 -11.69
C LEU A 43 1.56 9.95 -11.28
N GLY A 44 0.34 9.51 -10.99
CA GLY A 44 -0.77 10.39 -10.62
C GLY A 44 -0.90 10.63 -9.12
N MET A 45 -0.47 9.69 -8.28
CA MET A 45 -0.65 9.74 -6.82
C MET A 45 0.56 9.16 -6.08
N ALA A 46 1.73 9.70 -6.39
CA ALA A 46 3.01 9.30 -5.81
C ALA A 46 2.99 9.33 -4.29
N ASN A 47 3.56 8.32 -3.65
CA ASN A 47 3.59 8.22 -2.20
C ASN A 47 4.88 7.60 -1.61
N LEU A 48 5.73 6.99 -2.42
CA LEU A 48 6.96 6.32 -1.98
C LEU A 48 7.88 7.23 -1.15
N ALA A 49 8.03 8.49 -1.56
CA ALA A 49 8.88 9.45 -0.87
C ALA A 49 8.54 9.60 0.62
N GLY A 50 7.26 9.53 0.98
CA GLY A 50 6.80 9.57 2.36
C GLY A 50 7.15 8.32 3.18
N PHE A 51 7.29 7.16 2.52
CA PHE A 51 7.66 5.90 3.18
C PHE A 51 9.14 5.78 3.50
N VAL A 52 9.97 6.58 2.83
CA VAL A 52 11.44 6.49 2.91
C VAL A 52 12.10 7.81 3.25
N SER A 53 11.34 8.77 3.76
CA SER A 53 11.80 10.08 4.25
C SER A 53 12.59 10.88 3.20
N LEU A 54 12.23 10.80 1.92
CA LEU A 54 12.79 11.64 0.88
C LEU A 54 12.19 13.05 0.92
N THR A 55 12.99 14.05 0.51
CA THR A 55 12.54 15.45 0.49
C THR A 55 11.65 15.74 -0.72
N PRO A 56 10.64 16.63 -0.58
CA PRO A 56 9.73 16.97 -1.68
C PRO A 56 10.38 17.65 -2.90
N ASP A 57 11.54 18.30 -2.71
CA ASP A 57 12.25 19.03 -3.78
C ASP A 57 13.25 18.14 -4.54
N SER A 58 13.12 16.82 -4.43
CA SER A 58 13.98 15.87 -5.12
C SER A 58 13.64 15.80 -6.61
N THR A 59 14.63 15.56 -7.45
CA THR A 59 14.44 15.13 -8.84
C THR A 59 13.66 13.81 -8.86
N THR A 60 12.74 13.64 -9.78
CA THR A 60 11.76 12.56 -9.75
C THR A 60 11.73 11.75 -11.05
N LEU A 61 11.01 10.65 -11.05
CA LEU A 61 10.72 9.89 -12.26
C LEU A 61 10.03 10.74 -13.33
N HIS A 62 9.22 11.74 -12.93
CA HIS A 62 8.59 12.69 -13.87
C HIS A 62 9.62 13.45 -14.69
N ASP A 63 10.69 13.96 -14.04
CA ASP A 63 11.76 14.66 -14.73
C ASP A 63 12.52 13.77 -15.72
N VAL A 64 12.70 12.50 -15.35
CA VAL A 64 13.32 11.49 -16.24
C VAL A 64 12.43 11.21 -17.43
N LEU A 65 11.12 10.98 -17.22
CA LEU A 65 10.16 10.68 -18.27
C LEU A 65 9.86 11.89 -19.16
N ALA A 66 10.07 13.12 -18.68
CA ALA A 66 10.07 14.34 -19.46
C ALA A 66 11.37 14.53 -20.28
N GLY A 67 12.39 13.69 -20.06
CA GLY A 67 13.69 13.80 -20.72
C GLY A 67 14.56 14.94 -20.20
N ALA A 68 14.25 15.49 -19.04
CA ALA A 68 14.97 16.61 -18.45
C ALA A 68 16.29 16.18 -17.75
N VAL A 69 16.31 14.98 -17.17
CA VAL A 69 17.43 14.44 -16.39
C VAL A 69 17.63 12.94 -16.69
N SER A 70 18.77 12.40 -16.24
CA SER A 70 19.03 10.95 -16.29
C SER A 70 18.36 10.22 -15.11
N ILE A 71 18.19 8.90 -15.21
CA ILE A 71 17.68 8.09 -14.10
C ILE A 71 18.61 8.14 -12.87
N ASP A 72 19.91 8.26 -13.07
CA ASP A 72 20.88 8.38 -11.99
C ASP A 72 20.64 9.64 -11.14
N ASP A 73 20.19 10.75 -11.76
CA ASP A 73 19.87 12.00 -11.06
C ASP A 73 18.59 11.90 -10.21
N ALA A 74 17.70 10.97 -10.54
CA ALA A 74 16.45 10.72 -9.81
C ALA A 74 16.54 9.49 -8.88
N THR A 75 17.72 8.89 -8.75
CA THR A 75 17.96 7.70 -7.92
C THR A 75 18.56 8.09 -6.58
N TYR A 76 17.85 7.79 -5.50
CA TYR A 76 18.23 8.13 -4.12
C TYR A 76 18.60 6.88 -3.34
N ARG A 77 19.79 6.91 -2.72
CA ARG A 77 20.22 5.84 -1.83
C ARG A 77 19.47 5.91 -0.50
N LEU A 78 18.75 4.84 -0.16
CA LEU A 78 18.04 4.72 1.11
C LEU A 78 18.92 4.11 2.22
N ALA A 79 19.65 3.06 1.88
CA ALA A 79 20.58 2.35 2.75
C ALA A 79 21.62 1.61 1.91
N ASP A 80 22.39 0.71 2.51
CA ASP A 80 23.27 -0.18 1.77
C ASP A 80 22.42 -1.10 0.88
N ASN A 81 22.82 -1.23 -0.39
CA ASN A 81 22.20 -2.07 -1.40
C ASN A 81 20.76 -1.71 -1.83
N ILE A 82 20.18 -0.61 -1.37
CA ILE A 82 18.83 -0.22 -1.75
C ILE A 82 18.76 1.25 -2.17
N VAL A 83 18.11 1.49 -3.30
CA VAL A 83 17.80 2.81 -3.82
C VAL A 83 16.31 2.98 -4.07
N ALA A 84 15.85 4.23 -4.12
CA ALA A 84 14.50 4.59 -4.52
C ALA A 84 14.51 5.62 -5.65
N VAL A 85 13.57 5.48 -6.56
CA VAL A 85 13.23 6.45 -7.60
C VAL A 85 11.81 6.93 -7.32
N PRO A 86 11.63 8.10 -6.70
CA PRO A 86 10.30 8.62 -6.38
C PRO A 86 9.65 9.22 -7.62
N SER A 87 8.32 9.16 -7.71
CA SER A 87 7.55 9.98 -8.63
C SER A 87 7.28 11.38 -8.08
N GLY A 88 7.04 12.33 -8.98
CA GLY A 88 6.65 13.70 -8.64
C GLY A 88 5.22 13.79 -8.12
N THR A 89 4.89 14.92 -7.51
CA THR A 89 3.55 15.22 -7.00
C THR A 89 2.88 16.39 -7.73
N SER A 90 3.59 17.02 -8.68
CA SER A 90 3.12 18.15 -9.47
C SER A 90 2.28 17.68 -10.66
N LEU A 91 1.08 18.23 -10.80
CA LEU A 91 0.22 17.97 -11.97
C LEU A 91 0.78 18.57 -13.26
N ASP A 92 1.56 19.64 -13.16
CA ASP A 92 2.18 20.26 -14.32
C ASP A 92 3.31 19.36 -14.86
N GLU A 93 4.15 18.80 -13.97
CA GLU A 93 5.19 17.83 -14.32
C GLU A 93 4.59 16.55 -14.89
N TYR A 94 3.52 16.04 -14.28
CA TYR A 94 2.79 14.88 -14.78
C TYR A 94 2.30 15.08 -16.24
N ALA A 95 1.81 16.27 -16.60
CA ALA A 95 1.33 16.55 -17.94
C ALA A 95 2.46 16.57 -19.01
N GLU A 96 3.71 16.70 -18.60
CA GLU A 96 4.89 16.71 -19.46
C GLU A 96 5.57 15.32 -19.58
N THR A 97 5.11 14.31 -18.81
CA THR A 97 5.68 12.98 -18.84
C THR A 97 5.31 12.19 -20.10
N SER A 98 6.21 11.34 -20.55
CA SER A 98 5.99 10.33 -21.58
C SER A 98 6.10 8.95 -20.97
N PRO A 99 5.00 8.31 -20.56
CA PRO A 99 5.03 7.02 -19.86
C PRO A 99 5.78 5.93 -20.63
N GLU A 100 5.85 6.03 -21.97
CA GLU A 100 6.58 5.10 -22.84
C GLU A 100 8.07 5.06 -22.52
N GLY A 101 8.64 6.14 -21.96
CA GLY A 101 10.03 6.20 -21.48
C GLY A 101 10.32 5.26 -20.31
N LEU A 102 9.28 4.74 -19.64
CA LEU A 102 9.46 3.81 -18.52
C LEU A 102 10.16 2.51 -18.94
N HIS A 103 10.00 2.07 -20.19
CA HIS A 103 10.74 0.90 -20.71
C HIS A 103 12.26 1.10 -20.58
N ASP A 104 12.77 2.24 -21.05
CA ASP A 104 14.21 2.52 -21.03
C ASP A 104 14.73 2.65 -19.60
N VAL A 105 13.94 3.26 -18.70
CA VAL A 105 14.24 3.35 -17.26
C VAL A 105 14.36 1.96 -16.64
N VAL A 106 13.40 1.06 -16.90
CA VAL A 106 13.40 -0.30 -16.36
C VAL A 106 14.61 -1.09 -16.86
N GLU A 107 14.94 -1.02 -18.15
CA GLU A 107 16.10 -1.69 -18.73
C GLU A 107 17.42 -1.18 -18.15
N GLU A 108 17.54 0.13 -17.93
CA GLU A 108 18.72 0.74 -17.30
C GLU A 108 18.90 0.27 -15.86
N LEU A 109 17.82 0.30 -15.05
CA LEU A 109 17.84 -0.18 -13.66
C LEU A 109 18.11 -1.70 -13.60
N ARG A 110 17.50 -2.50 -14.49
CA ARG A 110 17.76 -3.94 -14.59
C ARG A 110 19.24 -4.23 -14.77
N SER A 111 19.96 -3.42 -15.53
CA SER A 111 21.40 -3.62 -15.74
C SER A 111 22.27 -3.37 -14.51
N GLN A 112 21.75 -2.63 -13.52
CA GLN A 112 22.47 -2.17 -12.34
C GLN A 112 22.11 -2.90 -11.07
N PHE A 113 20.86 -3.44 -10.97
CA PHE A 113 20.30 -4.03 -9.76
C PHE A 113 19.94 -5.51 -9.97
N ASP A 114 19.97 -6.28 -8.89
CA ASP A 114 19.57 -7.69 -8.91
C ASP A 114 18.05 -7.83 -8.87
N TYR A 115 17.38 -6.86 -8.21
CA TYR A 115 15.91 -6.76 -8.16
C TYR A 115 15.45 -5.33 -8.39
N VAL A 116 14.42 -5.17 -9.22
CA VAL A 116 13.70 -3.91 -9.43
C VAL A 116 12.24 -4.11 -9.05
N PHE A 117 11.73 -3.29 -8.14
CA PHE A 117 10.33 -3.30 -7.75
C PHE A 117 9.63 -2.05 -8.28
N LEU A 118 8.59 -2.24 -9.09
CA LEU A 118 7.73 -1.18 -9.61
C LEU A 118 6.50 -1.08 -8.70
N ASP A 119 6.39 0.00 -7.92
CA ASP A 119 5.19 0.28 -7.11
C ASP A 119 4.12 0.91 -8.00
N VAL A 120 3.17 0.08 -8.45
CA VAL A 120 2.18 0.46 -9.47
C VAL A 120 0.99 1.18 -8.83
N GLY A 121 0.49 2.24 -9.45
CA GLY A 121 -0.73 2.92 -9.04
C GLY A 121 -1.94 1.99 -8.98
N ALA A 122 -2.95 2.36 -8.19
CA ALA A 122 -4.21 1.65 -8.18
C ALA A 122 -5.11 2.12 -9.33
N GLY A 123 -5.80 1.21 -9.99
CA GLY A 123 -6.75 1.57 -11.05
C GLY A 123 -6.49 0.87 -12.38
N ILE A 124 -7.09 1.41 -13.45
CA ILE A 124 -7.07 0.84 -14.81
C ILE A 124 -6.66 1.87 -15.87
N SER A 125 -5.78 2.81 -15.51
CA SER A 125 -5.23 3.79 -16.45
C SER A 125 -4.13 3.18 -17.33
N HIS A 126 -3.76 3.84 -18.41
CA HIS A 126 -2.64 3.42 -19.26
C HIS A 126 -1.32 3.32 -18.48
N GLU A 127 -1.10 4.22 -17.54
CA GLU A 127 0.08 4.25 -16.67
C GLU A 127 0.15 3.06 -15.72
N THR A 128 -1.02 2.56 -15.29
CA THR A 128 -1.10 1.34 -14.48
C THR A 128 -0.81 0.09 -15.31
N VAL A 129 -1.21 0.08 -16.59
CA VAL A 129 -1.08 -1.09 -17.49
C VAL A 129 0.36 -1.31 -17.94
N LEU A 130 1.06 -0.23 -18.29
CA LEU A 130 2.41 -0.31 -18.86
C LEU A 130 3.41 -1.04 -17.94
N PRO A 131 3.52 -0.72 -16.63
CA PRO A 131 4.42 -1.43 -15.72
C PRO A 131 4.12 -2.93 -15.60
N LEU A 132 2.83 -3.33 -15.73
CA LEU A 132 2.43 -4.75 -15.67
C LEU A 132 3.01 -5.57 -16.83
N GLY A 133 3.15 -4.95 -18.01
CA GLY A 133 3.72 -5.60 -19.19
C GLY A 133 5.26 -5.52 -19.26
N LEU A 134 5.88 -4.62 -18.48
CA LEU A 134 7.34 -4.47 -18.43
C LEU A 134 8.02 -5.37 -17.39
N ALA A 135 7.27 -5.79 -16.38
CA ALA A 135 7.79 -6.65 -15.33
C ALA A 135 7.92 -8.11 -15.78
N ASP A 136 8.90 -8.82 -15.23
CA ASP A 136 9.04 -10.26 -15.40
C ASP A 136 7.90 -11.02 -14.73
N ALA A 137 7.39 -10.46 -13.59
CA ALA A 137 6.23 -11.01 -12.91
C ALA A 137 5.51 -9.94 -12.08
N VAL A 138 4.20 -10.10 -11.93
CA VAL A 138 3.32 -9.21 -11.18
C VAL A 138 2.91 -9.86 -9.88
N ILE A 139 3.19 -9.20 -8.76
CA ILE A 139 2.74 -9.57 -7.43
C ILE A 139 1.46 -8.78 -7.11
N LEU A 140 0.37 -9.48 -6.93
CA LEU A 140 -0.91 -8.87 -6.57
C LEU A 140 -0.99 -8.68 -5.06
N VAL A 141 -1.37 -7.48 -4.62
CA VAL A 141 -1.60 -7.17 -3.21
C VAL A 141 -3.07 -6.88 -2.97
N SER A 142 -3.67 -7.56 -2.02
CA SER A 142 -5.07 -7.41 -1.66
C SER A 142 -5.27 -7.54 -0.15
N THR A 143 -6.49 -7.26 0.30
CA THR A 143 -6.96 -7.59 1.65
C THR A 143 -8.03 -8.67 1.55
N PRO A 144 -8.36 -9.40 2.64
CA PRO A 144 -9.39 -10.45 2.59
C PRO A 144 -10.81 -9.95 2.35
N GLU A 145 -11.03 -8.62 2.31
CA GLU A 145 -12.36 -8.07 2.11
C GLU A 145 -12.92 -8.38 0.71
N PRO A 146 -14.20 -8.75 0.60
CA PRO A 146 -14.82 -9.16 -0.68
C PRO A 146 -14.68 -8.13 -1.81
N ALA A 147 -14.73 -6.83 -1.48
CA ALA A 147 -14.57 -5.75 -2.47
C ALA A 147 -13.15 -5.73 -3.04
N ALA A 148 -12.12 -5.89 -2.19
CA ALA A 148 -10.73 -5.91 -2.62
C ALA A 148 -10.43 -7.13 -3.51
N VAL A 149 -10.95 -8.30 -3.14
CA VAL A 149 -10.85 -9.54 -3.93
C VAL A 149 -11.50 -9.37 -5.32
N HIS A 150 -12.69 -8.74 -5.38
CA HIS A 150 -13.36 -8.48 -6.67
C HIS A 150 -12.52 -7.55 -7.57
N ASP A 151 -11.93 -6.52 -6.99
CA ASP A 151 -11.09 -5.59 -7.77
C ASP A 151 -9.76 -6.23 -8.17
N THR A 152 -9.20 -7.13 -7.36
CA THR A 152 -8.00 -7.92 -7.71
C THR A 152 -8.23 -8.74 -8.98
N LYS A 153 -9.42 -9.32 -9.17
CA LYS A 153 -9.75 -10.05 -10.41
C LYS A 153 -9.62 -9.18 -11.66
N LYS A 154 -10.02 -7.91 -11.58
CA LYS A 154 -9.85 -6.97 -12.69
C LYS A 154 -8.38 -6.68 -12.97
N THR A 155 -7.55 -6.62 -11.92
CA THR A 155 -6.10 -6.42 -12.07
C THR A 155 -5.44 -7.63 -12.76
N ILE A 156 -5.88 -8.86 -12.44
CA ILE A 156 -5.44 -10.08 -13.14
C ILE A 156 -5.77 -9.98 -14.64
N GLU A 157 -7.03 -9.68 -14.97
CA GLU A 157 -7.45 -9.53 -16.38
C GLU A 157 -6.67 -8.42 -17.10
N LEU A 158 -6.29 -7.37 -16.38
CA LEU A 158 -5.51 -6.27 -16.91
C LEU A 158 -4.05 -6.68 -17.16
N THR A 159 -3.46 -7.42 -16.23
CA THR A 159 -2.11 -8.00 -16.37
C THR A 159 -2.02 -8.91 -17.59
N ASP A 160 -3.00 -9.80 -17.76
CA ASP A 160 -3.07 -10.70 -18.92
C ASP A 160 -3.14 -9.91 -20.25
N ARG A 161 -3.96 -8.85 -20.29
CA ARG A 161 -4.08 -7.98 -21.48
C ARG A 161 -2.81 -7.20 -21.78
N ALA A 162 -2.05 -6.84 -20.75
CA ALA A 162 -0.75 -6.19 -20.86
C ALA A 162 0.36 -7.18 -21.32
N GLY A 163 0.08 -8.47 -21.36
CA GLY A 163 1.06 -9.52 -21.65
C GLY A 163 1.98 -9.84 -20.48
N GLY A 164 1.64 -9.38 -19.26
CA GLY A 164 2.38 -9.67 -18.03
C GLY A 164 2.03 -11.04 -17.44
N GLU A 165 2.88 -11.56 -16.58
CA GLU A 165 2.70 -12.81 -15.86
C GLU A 165 2.41 -12.55 -14.39
N VAL A 166 1.33 -13.15 -13.84
CA VAL A 166 1.00 -13.02 -12.41
C VAL A 166 1.79 -14.06 -11.61
N ALA A 167 2.71 -13.60 -10.75
CA ALA A 167 3.44 -14.46 -9.82
C ALA A 167 2.52 -15.06 -8.74
N GLY A 168 1.59 -14.27 -8.24
CA GLY A 168 0.62 -14.69 -7.25
C GLY A 168 0.08 -13.54 -6.39
N LEU A 169 -0.59 -13.92 -5.30
CA LEU A 169 -1.32 -13.04 -4.39
C LEU A 169 -0.62 -12.93 -3.04
N VAL A 170 -0.48 -11.70 -2.55
CA VAL A 170 -0.14 -11.37 -1.16
C VAL A 170 -1.38 -10.80 -0.49
N LEU A 171 -1.83 -11.43 0.60
CA LEU A 171 -2.93 -10.92 1.41
C LEU A 171 -2.37 -10.16 2.61
N THR A 172 -2.71 -8.88 2.71
CA THR A 172 -2.32 -8.01 3.82
C THR A 172 -3.46 -7.82 4.81
N ARG A 173 -3.14 -7.32 6.02
CA ARG A 173 -4.10 -7.09 7.10
C ARG A 173 -4.92 -8.34 7.42
N THR A 174 -4.27 -9.49 7.38
CA THR A 174 -4.93 -10.76 7.72
C THR A 174 -5.09 -10.86 9.24
N ARG A 175 -6.17 -11.53 9.66
CA ARG A 175 -6.48 -11.78 11.07
C ARG A 175 -6.65 -13.28 11.30
N PRO A 176 -6.19 -13.82 12.45
CA PRO A 176 -6.32 -15.25 12.74
C PRO A 176 -7.78 -15.75 12.84
N ASP A 177 -8.67 -14.84 13.21
CA ASP A 177 -10.12 -15.08 13.40
C ASP A 177 -10.96 -14.71 12.17
N GLY A 178 -10.32 -14.53 11.01
CA GLY A 178 -11.02 -14.23 9.76
C GLY A 178 -11.93 -15.39 9.30
N ASP A 179 -13.13 -15.04 8.83
CA ASP A 179 -14.16 -16.03 8.42
C ASP A 179 -13.85 -16.75 7.10
N VAL A 180 -12.83 -16.31 6.34
CA VAL A 180 -12.51 -16.84 5.00
C VAL A 180 -11.10 -17.38 4.97
N SER A 181 -10.94 -18.61 4.47
CA SER A 181 -9.64 -19.19 4.22
C SER A 181 -8.87 -18.40 3.15
N HIS A 182 -7.63 -18.06 3.43
CA HIS A 182 -6.76 -17.33 2.51
C HIS A 182 -6.48 -18.14 1.24
N ASP A 183 -6.33 -19.47 1.38
CA ASP A 183 -6.17 -20.38 0.24
C ASP A 183 -7.41 -20.41 -0.65
N GLU A 184 -8.63 -20.43 -0.05
CA GLU A 184 -9.86 -20.35 -0.83
C GLU A 184 -10.00 -19.04 -1.61
N LEU A 185 -9.44 -17.92 -1.08
CA LEU A 185 -9.43 -16.64 -1.81
C LEU A 185 -8.52 -16.70 -3.02
N ALA A 186 -7.31 -17.26 -2.85
CA ALA A 186 -6.36 -17.45 -3.94
C ALA A 186 -6.90 -18.41 -5.00
N ASP A 187 -7.51 -19.53 -4.58
CA ASP A 187 -8.17 -20.51 -5.48
C ASP A 187 -9.30 -19.86 -6.31
N ARG A 188 -10.11 -18.99 -5.71
CA ARG A 188 -11.17 -18.25 -6.42
C ARG A 188 -10.65 -17.27 -7.46
N LEU A 189 -9.44 -16.76 -7.25
CA LEU A 189 -8.74 -15.88 -8.17
C LEU A 189 -7.89 -16.66 -9.18
N GLU A 190 -7.74 -17.96 -9.01
CA GLU A 190 -6.95 -18.86 -9.85
C GLU A 190 -5.46 -18.46 -9.90
N VAL A 191 -4.92 -17.94 -8.77
CA VAL A 191 -3.52 -17.53 -8.63
C VAL A 191 -2.89 -18.16 -7.38
N PRO A 192 -1.58 -18.40 -7.35
CA PRO A 192 -0.89 -18.88 -6.15
C PRO A 192 -1.01 -17.88 -4.99
N LEU A 193 -1.16 -18.36 -3.75
CA LEU A 193 -0.96 -17.55 -2.55
C LEU A 193 0.53 -17.49 -2.25
N LEU A 194 1.15 -16.31 -2.41
CA LEU A 194 2.57 -16.10 -2.11
C LEU A 194 2.83 -15.92 -0.62
N GLY A 195 1.88 -15.32 0.09
CA GLY A 195 2.01 -15.12 1.52
C GLY A 195 0.89 -14.28 2.12
N THR A 196 0.89 -14.24 3.44
CA THR A 196 -0.05 -13.46 4.23
C THR A 196 0.69 -12.56 5.21
N ILE A 197 0.32 -11.29 5.24
CA ILE A 197 0.87 -10.29 6.15
C ILE A 197 -0.20 -9.97 7.18
N PRO A 198 0.02 -10.27 8.46
CA PRO A 198 -0.96 -10.01 9.50
C PRO A 198 -1.18 -8.51 9.70
N GLU A 199 -2.37 -8.16 10.21
CA GLU A 199 -2.63 -6.80 10.65
C GLU A 199 -1.73 -6.47 11.84
N ASP A 200 -0.97 -5.38 11.71
CA ASP A 200 0.04 -4.96 12.66
C ASP A 200 0.02 -3.44 12.80
N PRO A 201 -0.23 -2.90 14.01
CA PRO A 201 -0.18 -1.45 14.25
C PRO A 201 1.16 -0.84 13.90
N ALA A 202 2.27 -1.56 14.11
CA ALA A 202 3.62 -1.10 13.79
C ALA A 202 3.79 -0.78 12.30
N ALA A 203 3.06 -1.45 11.42
CA ALA A 203 3.08 -1.13 9.98
C ALA A 203 2.61 0.29 9.69
N ARG A 204 1.67 0.83 10.47
CA ARG A 204 1.23 2.21 10.36
C ARG A 204 2.25 3.18 10.96
N ASP A 205 2.78 2.84 12.13
CA ASP A 205 3.72 3.68 12.85
C ASP A 205 5.05 3.80 12.07
N SER A 206 5.48 2.73 11.41
CA SER A 206 6.66 2.71 10.54
C SER A 206 6.54 3.68 9.36
N VAL A 207 5.35 3.79 8.75
CA VAL A 207 5.07 4.75 7.68
C VAL A 207 5.19 6.18 8.18
N TYR A 208 4.60 6.50 9.35
CA TYR A 208 4.76 7.83 9.96
C TYR A 208 6.21 8.15 10.33
N ALA A 209 6.98 7.14 10.70
CA ALA A 209 8.41 7.28 10.99
C ALA A 209 9.27 7.41 9.71
N GLY A 210 8.70 7.16 8.52
CA GLY A 210 9.45 7.11 7.26
C GLY A 210 10.54 6.02 7.26
N THR A 211 10.30 4.92 7.96
CA THR A 211 11.23 3.81 8.14
C THR A 211 10.54 2.51 7.74
N PRO A 212 11.14 1.65 6.88
CA PRO A 212 10.56 0.35 6.54
C PRO A 212 10.25 -0.49 7.78
N LEU A 213 9.10 -1.18 7.80
CA LEU A 213 8.66 -1.96 8.96
C LEU A 213 9.68 -3.03 9.39
N VAL A 214 10.32 -3.71 8.44
CA VAL A 214 11.36 -4.71 8.71
C VAL A 214 12.57 -4.15 9.45
N VAL A 215 12.78 -2.82 9.42
CA VAL A 215 13.81 -2.10 10.20
C VAL A 215 13.21 -1.49 11.46
N PHE A 216 11.98 -0.98 11.38
CA PHE A 216 11.31 -0.28 12.47
C PHE A 216 10.95 -1.21 13.63
N GLU A 217 10.42 -2.40 13.33
CA GLU A 217 10.05 -3.43 14.30
C GLU A 217 10.40 -4.82 13.73
N PRO A 218 11.69 -5.18 13.69
CA PRO A 218 12.18 -6.35 12.95
C PRO A 218 11.62 -7.70 13.45
N ASP A 219 11.27 -7.80 14.74
CA ASP A 219 10.71 -8.99 15.37
C ASP A 219 9.18 -9.02 15.32
N GLY A 220 8.55 -7.95 14.82
CA GLY A 220 7.10 -7.82 14.68
C GLY A 220 6.50 -8.83 13.70
N PRO A 221 5.26 -9.27 13.92
CA PRO A 221 4.66 -10.35 13.14
C PRO A 221 4.57 -10.02 11.64
N ALA A 222 4.29 -8.78 11.27
CA ALA A 222 4.23 -8.37 9.88
C ALA A 222 5.64 -8.22 9.26
N ALA A 223 6.65 -7.76 10.01
CA ALA A 223 8.03 -7.70 9.55
C ALA A 223 8.59 -9.09 9.26
N VAL A 224 8.38 -10.03 10.17
CA VAL A 224 8.74 -11.46 10.00
C VAL A 224 8.04 -12.05 8.77
N ALA A 225 6.75 -11.73 8.55
CA ALA A 225 6.01 -12.20 7.39
C ALA A 225 6.58 -11.64 6.06
N TYR A 226 6.99 -10.38 6.02
CA TYR A 226 7.67 -9.81 4.84
C TYR A 226 9.02 -10.46 4.55
N ARG A 227 9.83 -10.76 5.57
CA ARG A 227 11.11 -11.47 5.39
C ARG A 227 10.90 -12.88 4.84
N ARG A 228 9.89 -13.62 5.34
CA ARG A 228 9.51 -14.92 4.81
C ARG A 228 9.05 -14.82 3.36
N LEU A 229 8.17 -13.88 3.06
CA LEU A 229 7.70 -13.64 1.70
C LEU A 229 8.85 -13.34 0.74
N ALA A 230 9.82 -12.51 1.14
CA ALA A 230 11.00 -12.20 0.33
C ALA A 230 11.88 -13.45 0.10
N ALA A 231 12.08 -14.29 1.13
CA ALA A 231 12.82 -15.54 1.02
C ALA A 231 12.12 -16.55 0.09
N ASP A 232 10.81 -16.74 0.26
CA ASP A 232 10.00 -17.69 -0.53
C ASP A 232 9.91 -17.26 -2.01
N LEU A 233 9.75 -15.95 -2.26
CA LEU A 233 9.64 -15.38 -3.61
C LEU A 233 10.94 -15.54 -4.41
N THR A 234 12.09 -15.39 -3.77
CA THR A 234 13.39 -15.30 -4.44
C THR A 234 14.29 -16.51 -4.25
N GLY A 235 14.00 -17.34 -3.24
CA GLY A 235 14.85 -18.45 -2.84
C GLY A 235 16.16 -18.01 -2.16
N ILE A 236 16.27 -16.73 -1.78
CA ILE A 236 17.42 -16.19 -1.06
C ILE A 236 17.29 -16.48 0.43
N GLU A 237 18.40 -16.87 1.06
CA GLU A 237 18.47 -17.05 2.51
C GLU A 237 18.42 -15.66 3.17
N ILE A 238 17.36 -15.42 3.94
CA ILE A 238 17.12 -14.18 4.70
C ILE A 238 17.10 -14.53 6.17
N ASP A 239 17.76 -13.72 7.00
CA ASP A 239 17.69 -13.85 8.45
C ASP A 239 16.27 -13.50 8.93
N ILE A 240 15.56 -14.51 9.42
CA ILE A 240 14.19 -14.39 9.91
C ILE A 240 14.21 -14.58 11.41
N PRO A 241 13.87 -13.54 12.20
CA PRO A 241 13.77 -13.67 13.66
C PRO A 241 12.81 -14.80 14.04
N GLU A 242 13.25 -15.68 14.94
CA GLU A 242 12.34 -16.66 15.52
C GLU A 242 11.39 -15.92 16.47
N PRO A 243 10.08 -16.21 16.43
CA PRO A 243 9.16 -15.61 17.39
C PRO A 243 9.62 -16.02 18.80
N ASP A 244 9.78 -15.05 19.68
CA ASP A 244 10.07 -15.30 21.08
C ASP A 244 9.06 -16.33 21.58
N HIS A 245 9.52 -17.54 21.84
CA HIS A 245 8.79 -18.49 22.64
C HIS A 245 8.81 -17.90 24.06
N ASP A 246 7.78 -17.10 24.35
CA ASP A 246 7.46 -16.76 25.74
C ASP A 246 7.43 -18.09 26.50
N GLY A 247 8.46 -18.27 27.29
CA GLY A 247 8.75 -19.50 27.98
C GLY A 247 7.49 -20.03 28.64
N ASP A 248 7.13 -21.25 28.24
CA ASP A 248 6.39 -22.15 29.08
C ASP A 248 7.12 -22.15 30.45
N GLY A 249 6.56 -21.31 31.32
CA GLY A 249 7.03 -21.26 32.70
C GLY A 249 6.97 -22.68 33.27
N ASP A 250 8.09 -23.33 33.28
CA ASP A 250 8.35 -24.53 34.08
C ASP A 250 7.99 -24.17 35.53
N ALA A 251 6.72 -24.36 35.86
CA ALA A 251 6.24 -24.36 37.24
C ALA A 251 6.86 -25.61 37.92
N ALA A 252 8.16 -25.49 38.21
CA ALA A 252 8.80 -26.37 39.16
C ALA A 252 8.02 -26.29 40.47
N SER A 253 7.20 -27.28 40.72
CA SER A 253 6.60 -27.60 41.99
C SER A 253 7.71 -27.82 43.03
N THR A 254 8.09 -26.75 43.71
CA THR A 254 8.78 -26.86 44.99
C THR A 254 7.71 -26.99 46.06
N ASP A 255 7.46 -28.22 46.40
CA ASP A 255 6.82 -28.67 47.64
C ASP A 255 7.72 -28.19 48.79
N ALA A 256 7.40 -27.02 49.36
CA ALA A 256 8.01 -26.53 50.58
C ALA A 256 6.96 -26.62 51.69
N GLU A 257 7.09 -27.63 52.49
CA GLU A 257 6.48 -27.89 53.79
C GLU A 257 6.36 -26.58 54.60
N ARG A 258 5.14 -26.19 54.88
CA ARG A 258 4.79 -25.06 55.76
C ARG A 258 4.61 -25.63 57.20
N PRO A 259 5.40 -25.20 58.20
CA PRO A 259 5.12 -25.60 59.58
C PRO A 259 3.89 -24.89 60.10
N ALA A 260 3.06 -25.67 60.82
CA ALA A 260 1.88 -25.22 61.53
C ALA A 260 2.27 -24.23 62.67
N ALA A 261 1.54 -23.10 62.73
CA ALA A 261 1.52 -22.23 63.89
C ALA A 261 0.08 -22.14 64.43
N GLU A 262 -0.02 -22.45 65.69
CA GLU A 262 -1.24 -22.47 66.52
C GLU A 262 -1.94 -21.13 66.68
N PRO A 263 -3.24 -21.13 67.10
CA PRO A 263 -4.04 -19.94 67.21
C PRO A 263 -3.87 -19.27 68.59
N ASN A 264 -3.68 -17.97 68.61
CA ASN A 264 -3.91 -17.18 69.82
C ASN A 264 -5.15 -16.31 69.62
N ALA A 265 -6.08 -16.54 70.59
CA ALA A 265 -7.24 -15.75 70.86
C ALA A 265 -6.83 -14.48 71.63
N ASP A 266 -7.43 -13.39 71.43
CA ASP A 266 -8.16 -12.59 72.42
C ASP A 266 -8.22 -11.12 72.07
N GLY A 267 -9.37 -10.51 72.35
CA GLY A 267 -9.50 -9.13 72.79
C GLY A 267 -9.99 -8.09 71.81
N GLY A 268 -11.29 -7.93 71.61
CA GLY A 268 -12.11 -6.91 72.25
C GLY A 268 -11.94 -5.45 71.75
N GLY A 269 -13.05 -4.83 71.39
CA GLY A 269 -13.17 -3.38 71.42
C GLY A 269 -13.89 -2.76 70.20
N ASP A 270 -15.13 -2.67 70.33
CA ASP A 270 -16.16 -1.61 70.17
C ASP A 270 -15.80 -0.30 69.48
N ALA A 271 -16.77 0.12 68.76
CA ALA A 271 -17.47 1.43 68.64
C ALA A 271 -17.48 1.99 67.22
N VAL A 272 -18.65 1.95 66.57
CA VAL A 272 -19.70 2.93 66.37
C VAL A 272 -19.23 4.25 65.72
N GLY A 273 -19.90 4.60 64.68
CA GLY A 273 -19.88 5.90 64.03
C GLY A 273 -20.63 5.89 62.72
N ASP A 274 -21.92 6.12 62.82
CA ASP A 274 -22.88 6.51 61.79
C ASP A 274 -22.45 7.82 61.10
N ASP A 275 -22.91 8.02 59.92
CA ASP A 275 -23.84 9.07 59.43
C ASP A 275 -23.61 9.34 57.91
N ASP A 276 -24.62 9.03 57.16
CA ASP A 276 -25.55 9.88 56.39
C ASP A 276 -24.96 10.97 55.46
N ALA A 277 -25.35 10.92 54.21
CA ALA A 277 -26.27 11.84 53.50
C ALA A 277 -26.05 11.68 51.97
N VAL A 278 -26.95 11.16 51.29
CA VAL A 278 -28.04 11.65 50.42
C VAL A 278 -27.77 13.00 49.76
N GLY A 279 -27.89 13.02 48.44
CA GLY A 279 -27.93 14.22 47.63
C GLY A 279 -28.23 13.85 46.16
N ASP A 280 -29.53 13.61 45.89
CA ASP A 280 -30.13 13.77 44.58
C ASP A 280 -30.04 15.24 44.15
N ASP A 281 -29.92 15.49 42.85
CA ASP A 281 -30.87 16.40 42.18
C ASP A 281 -30.64 16.44 40.66
N ASP A 282 -31.73 16.21 39.99
CA ASP A 282 -32.14 16.48 38.65
C ASP A 282 -31.83 17.89 38.13
N ALA A 283 -31.61 18.05 36.81
CA ALA A 283 -32.34 19.04 36.04
C ALA A 283 -32.19 18.86 34.52
N VAL A 284 -33.28 18.54 33.92
CA VAL A 284 -33.71 18.69 32.54
C VAL A 284 -33.67 20.17 32.11
N GLY A 285 -33.38 20.43 30.85
CA GLY A 285 -33.50 21.73 30.23
C GLY A 285 -33.54 21.63 28.71
N ASP A 286 -34.70 21.31 28.15
CA ASP A 286 -35.10 21.67 26.79
C ASP A 286 -35.21 23.21 26.70
N ASP A 287 -34.86 23.77 25.55
CA ASP A 287 -35.58 24.89 24.97
C ASP A 287 -35.30 25.08 23.49
N ASP A 288 -36.40 24.97 22.73
CA ASP A 288 -36.68 25.48 21.39
C ASP A 288 -36.59 27.02 21.29
N ALA A 289 -36.27 27.53 20.08
CA ALA A 289 -36.95 28.68 19.43
C ALA A 289 -36.16 29.06 18.12
N SER A 290 -36.63 28.78 16.97
CA SER A 290 -37.47 29.49 15.99
C SER A 290 -37.27 31.02 15.91
N GLY A 291 -37.06 31.50 14.63
CA GLY A 291 -37.24 32.86 14.15
C GLY A 291 -36.24 33.12 13.02
N GLY A 292 -36.52 33.28 11.79
CA GLY A 292 -37.65 34.01 11.14
C GLY A 292 -37.15 35.40 10.73
N GLY A 293 -36.95 35.68 9.43
CA GLY A 293 -36.67 37.03 8.99
C GLY A 293 -36.34 37.12 7.51
N ASP A 294 -37.36 37.24 6.69
CA ASP A 294 -37.39 37.80 5.34
C ASP A 294 -36.79 39.21 5.25
N VAL A 295 -36.37 39.64 4.06
CA VAL A 295 -36.70 40.88 3.36
C VAL A 295 -35.76 41.07 2.13
N ILE A 296 -36.20 40.85 0.89
CA ILE A 296 -36.69 41.76 -0.16
C ILE A 296 -35.69 42.86 -0.66
N GLY A 297 -35.54 42.90 -1.98
CA GLY A 297 -35.10 44.01 -2.83
C GLY A 297 -34.23 43.50 -3.99
N GLY A 298 -34.61 43.47 -5.17
CA GLY A 298 -35.46 44.33 -6.05
C GLY A 298 -34.55 45.25 -6.84
N GLY A 299 -34.44 45.03 -8.16
CA GLY A 299 -33.72 45.97 -9.01
C GLY A 299 -33.61 45.46 -10.44
N ASP A 300 -34.52 45.89 -11.23
CA ASP A 300 -34.74 45.68 -12.65
C ASP A 300 -33.69 46.33 -13.55
N ALA A 301 -33.63 45.83 -14.76
CA ALA A 301 -33.76 46.46 -16.08
C ALA A 301 -32.49 46.52 -16.95
N ASP A 302 -32.64 45.96 -18.07
CA ASP A 302 -32.69 46.50 -19.45
C ASP A 302 -31.54 46.02 -20.32
N GLY A 303 -31.79 45.21 -21.34
CA GLY A 303 -32.20 45.63 -22.67
C GLY A 303 -31.02 45.56 -23.63
N GLY A 304 -31.10 44.71 -24.66
CA GLY A 304 -30.21 44.79 -25.81
C GLY A 304 -30.18 43.52 -26.66
N ASP A 305 -31.11 43.48 -27.61
CA ASP A 305 -31.11 42.59 -28.78
C ASP A 305 -29.81 42.72 -29.59
N ASP A 306 -29.23 41.66 -30.08
CA ASP A 306 -28.94 41.55 -31.51
C ASP A 306 -28.77 40.08 -31.96
N ALA A 307 -29.27 39.89 -33.18
CA ALA A 307 -29.49 38.64 -33.86
C ALA A 307 -28.26 38.17 -34.63
N GLY A 308 -28.17 36.83 -34.79
CA GLY A 308 -27.65 36.24 -36.02
C GLY A 308 -26.32 35.50 -35.90
N ASP A 309 -26.29 34.21 -35.88
CA ASP A 309 -25.91 33.45 -37.07
C ASP A 309 -25.93 31.93 -36.77
N THR A 310 -26.67 31.25 -37.61
CA THR A 310 -26.76 29.79 -37.66
C THR A 310 -25.53 29.21 -38.33
N GLY A 311 -24.78 28.38 -37.60
CA GLY A 311 -23.68 27.57 -38.14
C GLY A 311 -23.73 26.16 -37.57
N GLU A 312 -24.44 25.29 -38.28
CA GLU A 312 -24.34 23.82 -38.11
C GLU A 312 -22.89 23.37 -38.20
N ARG A 313 -22.42 22.68 -37.20
CA ARG A 313 -21.26 21.79 -37.31
C ARG A 313 -21.65 20.42 -36.84
N GLU A 314 -21.78 19.54 -37.81
CA GLU A 314 -21.89 18.09 -37.69
C GLU A 314 -20.81 17.52 -36.78
N ALA A 315 -21.25 16.66 -35.90
CA ALA A 315 -20.43 15.78 -35.11
C ALA A 315 -19.77 14.73 -36.04
N ALA A 316 -18.47 14.77 -36.15
CA ALA A 316 -17.71 13.66 -36.70
C ALA A 316 -17.41 12.67 -35.55
N HIS A 317 -18.13 11.57 -35.52
CA HIS A 317 -17.76 10.31 -34.86
C HIS A 317 -16.69 9.70 -35.77
N ASP A 318 -15.43 9.83 -35.41
CA ASP A 318 -14.37 9.02 -35.99
C ASP A 318 -14.15 7.76 -35.13
N ASP A 319 -14.43 6.68 -35.83
CA ASP A 319 -14.38 5.28 -35.52
C ASP A 319 -12.92 4.82 -35.27
N VAL A 320 -12.59 4.48 -34.02
CA VAL A 320 -11.27 3.99 -33.60
C VAL A 320 -11.08 2.49 -33.98
N SER A 321 -11.93 1.97 -34.86
CA SER A 321 -11.98 0.54 -35.24
C SER A 321 -11.13 0.17 -36.44
N SER A 322 -10.39 1.11 -37.05
CA SER A 322 -9.69 0.85 -38.33
C SER A 322 -8.18 0.65 -38.24
N ALA A 323 -7.57 0.73 -37.05
CA ALA A 323 -6.10 0.68 -36.93
C ALA A 323 -5.51 -0.71 -36.61
N ILE A 324 -6.33 -1.75 -36.48
CA ILE A 324 -5.85 -3.11 -36.10
C ILE A 324 -5.79 -4.10 -37.27
N THR A 325 -6.16 -3.71 -38.50
CA THR A 325 -6.32 -4.69 -39.61
C THR A 325 -5.23 -4.63 -40.69
N GLU A 326 -4.14 -3.90 -40.54
CA GLU A 326 -3.08 -3.82 -41.57
C GLU A 326 -1.71 -4.41 -41.20
N ALA A 327 -1.61 -5.27 -40.19
CA ALA A 327 -0.35 -5.94 -39.84
C ALA A 327 -0.28 -7.44 -40.18
N GLU A 328 -1.22 -7.98 -40.99
CA GLU A 328 -1.17 -9.34 -41.48
C GLU A 328 -1.25 -9.39 -43.02
N SER A 329 -0.15 -9.13 -43.70
CA SER A 329 0.20 -9.76 -45.01
C SER A 329 1.44 -9.12 -45.62
N ASP A 330 2.60 -9.71 -45.38
CA ASP A 330 3.61 -9.83 -46.43
C ASP A 330 4.52 -11.07 -46.18
N PRO A 331 4.43 -12.09 -47.02
CA PRO A 331 5.33 -13.23 -46.97
C PRO A 331 6.43 -13.03 -48.01
N ARG A 332 7.65 -12.82 -47.56
CA ARG A 332 8.84 -13.23 -48.31
C ARG A 332 10.03 -13.47 -47.38
#